data_79c9fb6c5facccc224f8ed22d41c8ac6
#
_entry.id   79c9fb6c5facccc224f8ed22d41c8ac6
#
_cell.length_a   1.000
_cell.length_b   1.000
_cell.length_c   1.000
_cell.angle_alpha   90.00
_cell.angle_beta   90.00
_cell.angle_gamma   90.00
#
_symmetry.space_group_name_H-M   'P 1'
#
loop_
_entity.id
_entity.type
_entity.pdbx_description
1 polymer ?
#
loop_
_entity_poly.entity_id
_entity_poly.type
_entity_poly.pdbx_seq_one_letter_code
_entity_poly.pdbx_strand_id
1 'polypeptide(L)'
;MTSSRAVVSLFDIEKGVNDTMSISQQTGELVSYETGAAAILRSQGLPASDDYALTSSPLRFDDGGHYRIEISGVERLSTLEALLDESAKRNVHVHRIVAFGGGATLLDRGELTAFADLARESKIQVIAVPGPRTGWDTGRQALSSEGTTAGRRVRGVDNMRFLIDDYLRIFECGFRGVLVWDEGILNVLNTARTAGDIPEDAVFKVSVYTGYANPAGIKLLEGLGADSVNPVGDLGRPMLAAIRSSVQIPLDVWAMTFESFGGMNRLWEAGDIARVAAPVYFKVEPGESEGVMYNAWIEPEFHEKLVRHKVRHSAILNELVTSTQKSVGVSPTPTRVS
;
A
#
# COMPACT_ATOMS: atom_id res chain seq x y z
N MET A 1 -18.21 -64.96 5.31
CA MET A 1 -18.42 -63.46 5.20
C MET A 1 -17.06 -62.80 5.27
N THR A 2 -16.46 -62.60 4.12
CA THR A 2 -15.09 -62.14 3.93
C THR A 2 -15.12 -60.65 3.65
N SER A 3 -14.59 -59.86 4.58
CA SER A 3 -14.36 -58.41 4.41
C SER A 3 -13.09 -58.21 3.59
N SER A 4 -13.24 -57.71 2.37
CA SER A 4 -12.14 -57.29 1.52
C SER A 4 -11.69 -55.90 1.96
N ARG A 5 -10.51 -55.78 2.55
CA ARG A 5 -9.81 -54.48 2.74
C ARG A 5 -9.10 -54.13 1.44
N ALA A 6 -9.51 -53.05 0.81
CA ALA A 6 -8.77 -52.47 -0.31
C ALA A 6 -7.44 -51.94 0.23
N VAL A 7 -6.33 -52.44 -0.28
CA VAL A 7 -4.98 -51.91 -0.07
C VAL A 7 -4.81 -50.77 -1.07
N VAL A 8 -4.82 -49.53 -0.60
CA VAL A 8 -4.45 -48.38 -1.42
C VAL A 8 -2.93 -48.38 -1.58
N SER A 9 -2.47 -48.50 -2.82
CA SER A 9 -1.06 -48.50 -3.18
C SER A 9 -0.44 -47.11 -2.95
N LEU A 10 0.76 -47.09 -2.36
CA LEU A 10 1.58 -45.90 -2.13
C LEU A 10 2.00 -45.15 -3.43
N PHE A 11 1.65 -45.69 -4.60
CA PHE A 11 1.95 -45.09 -5.91
C PHE A 11 0.90 -44.03 -6.37
N ASP A 12 -0.21 -43.83 -5.65
CA ASP A 12 -1.25 -42.90 -6.03
C ASP A 12 -1.07 -41.49 -5.43
N ILE A 13 -0.01 -41.25 -4.65
CA ILE A 13 0.23 -39.96 -3.97
C ILE A 13 1.00 -38.94 -4.84
N GLU A 14 1.68 -39.38 -5.89
CA GLU A 14 2.44 -38.49 -6.75
C GLU A 14 1.62 -37.81 -7.88
N LYS A 15 0.33 -38.03 -8.00
CA LYS A 15 -0.53 -37.46 -9.05
C LYS A 15 -1.37 -36.27 -8.64
N GLY A 16 -1.12 -35.67 -7.50
CA GLY A 16 -1.94 -34.60 -6.92
C GLY A 16 -1.47 -33.17 -7.14
N VAL A 17 -0.46 -32.91 -7.94
CA VAL A 17 0.11 -31.55 -8.09
C VAL A 17 0.37 -31.19 -9.55
N ASN A 18 -0.57 -31.47 -10.42
CA ASN A 18 -0.64 -30.79 -11.70
C ASN A 18 -2.12 -30.58 -12.05
N ASP A 19 -2.52 -29.35 -12.30
CA ASP A 19 -3.75 -29.03 -13.04
C ASP A 19 -3.66 -29.74 -14.39
N THR A 20 -4.00 -31.02 -14.43
CA THR A 20 -4.00 -31.79 -15.66
C THR A 20 -5.25 -31.46 -16.44
N MET A 21 -5.11 -30.64 -17.45
CA MET A 21 -6.05 -30.61 -18.56
C MET A 21 -6.11 -32.03 -19.15
N SER A 22 -7.18 -32.78 -18.94
CA SER A 22 -7.43 -34.02 -19.66
C SER A 22 -8.30 -33.70 -20.87
N ILE A 23 -7.84 -34.12 -22.06
CA ILE A 23 -8.62 -34.05 -23.29
C ILE A 23 -9.53 -35.29 -23.30
N SER A 24 -10.86 -35.06 -23.27
CA SER A 24 -11.79 -36.15 -23.50
C SER A 24 -11.65 -36.61 -24.96
N GLN A 25 -11.38 -37.90 -25.17
CA GLN A 25 -11.18 -38.47 -26.54
C GLN A 25 -12.44 -38.47 -27.40
N GLN A 26 -13.62 -38.07 -26.87
CA GLN A 26 -14.88 -38.08 -27.60
C GLN A 26 -15.38 -36.73 -28.11
N THR A 27 -14.98 -35.63 -27.53
CA THR A 27 -15.52 -34.31 -27.91
C THR A 27 -14.49 -33.22 -28.17
N GLY A 28 -13.22 -33.46 -27.87
CA GLY A 28 -12.17 -32.44 -28.03
C GLY A 28 -12.31 -31.23 -27.07
N GLU A 29 -13.26 -31.27 -26.14
CA GLU A 29 -13.45 -30.21 -25.15
C GLU A 29 -12.48 -30.38 -23.98
N LEU A 30 -11.79 -29.30 -23.61
CA LEU A 30 -10.99 -29.20 -22.40
C LEU A 30 -11.91 -29.14 -21.19
N VAL A 31 -11.99 -30.23 -20.42
CA VAL A 31 -12.70 -30.24 -19.15
C VAL A 31 -11.73 -29.80 -18.05
N SER A 32 -11.90 -28.57 -17.56
CA SER A 32 -11.18 -28.12 -16.38
C SER A 32 -11.86 -28.68 -15.13
N TYR A 33 -11.16 -29.52 -14.40
CA TYR A 33 -11.62 -29.94 -13.07
C TYR A 33 -11.32 -28.82 -12.07
N GLU A 34 -12.37 -28.20 -11.58
CA GLU A 34 -12.23 -27.22 -10.50
C GLU A 34 -11.89 -27.93 -9.19
N THR A 35 -10.77 -27.55 -8.56
CA THR A 35 -10.41 -28.07 -7.23
C THR A 35 -11.39 -27.54 -6.17
N GLY A 36 -11.58 -28.27 -5.07
CA GLY A 36 -12.40 -27.80 -3.94
C GLY A 36 -11.94 -26.45 -3.38
N ALA A 37 -10.63 -26.18 -3.41
CA ALA A 37 -10.07 -24.88 -3.01
C ALA A 37 -10.51 -23.75 -3.95
N ALA A 38 -10.48 -23.96 -5.26
CA ALA A 38 -10.95 -22.98 -6.24
C ALA A 38 -12.43 -22.64 -6.06
N ALA A 39 -13.27 -23.64 -5.82
CA ALA A 39 -14.69 -23.45 -5.55
C ALA A 39 -14.92 -22.62 -4.26
N ILE A 40 -14.16 -22.90 -3.19
CA ILE A 40 -14.22 -22.14 -1.94
C ILE A 40 -13.85 -20.67 -2.17
N LEU A 41 -12.78 -20.39 -2.90
CA LEU A 41 -12.36 -19.02 -3.20
C LEU A 41 -13.44 -18.27 -3.99
N ARG A 42 -13.98 -18.88 -5.04
CA ARG A 42 -15.04 -18.26 -5.85
C ARG A 42 -16.33 -18.01 -5.07
N SER A 43 -16.71 -18.89 -4.15
CA SER A 43 -17.90 -18.69 -3.30
C SER A 43 -17.79 -17.44 -2.41
N GLN A 44 -16.59 -16.96 -2.16
CA GLN A 44 -16.31 -15.74 -1.41
C GLN A 44 -16.10 -14.51 -2.32
N GLY A 45 -16.30 -14.66 -3.65
CA GLY A 45 -16.06 -13.62 -4.62
C GLY A 45 -14.58 -13.29 -4.78
N LEU A 46 -13.73 -14.31 -4.67
CA LEU A 46 -12.27 -14.22 -4.87
C LEU A 46 -11.87 -14.96 -6.16
N PRO A 47 -10.78 -14.53 -6.82
CA PRO A 47 -10.21 -15.30 -7.93
C PRO A 47 -9.66 -16.65 -7.42
N ALA A 48 -9.72 -17.67 -8.29
CA ALA A 48 -9.24 -19.00 -7.97
C ALA A 48 -7.75 -19.21 -8.33
N SER A 49 -7.15 -18.26 -9.06
CA SER A 49 -5.73 -18.23 -9.43
C SER A 49 -5.27 -16.79 -9.62
N ASP A 50 -3.97 -16.59 -9.70
CA ASP A 50 -3.43 -15.32 -10.17
C ASP A 50 -3.83 -15.05 -11.63
N ASP A 51 -3.95 -13.78 -12.02
CA ASP A 51 -4.36 -13.41 -13.39
C ASP A 51 -3.15 -13.37 -14.34
N TYR A 52 -2.79 -14.52 -14.87
CA TYR A 52 -1.71 -14.66 -15.86
C TYR A 52 -2.09 -14.09 -17.23
N ALA A 53 -3.37 -13.84 -17.51
CA ALA A 53 -3.81 -13.13 -18.71
C ALA A 53 -3.51 -11.63 -18.61
N LEU A 54 -3.17 -11.14 -17.45
CA LEU A 54 -2.88 -9.73 -17.17
C LEU A 54 -3.97 -8.80 -17.67
N THR A 55 -5.22 -9.13 -17.31
CA THR A 55 -6.41 -8.36 -17.67
C THR A 55 -6.27 -6.90 -17.23
N SER A 56 -6.57 -5.98 -18.13
CA SER A 56 -6.51 -4.56 -17.80
C SER A 56 -7.58 -4.20 -16.78
N SER A 57 -7.20 -3.45 -15.74
CA SER A 57 -8.17 -2.93 -14.78
C SER A 57 -9.18 -2.00 -15.47
N PRO A 58 -10.48 -2.14 -15.21
CA PRO A 58 -11.48 -1.18 -15.64
C PRO A 58 -11.56 0.07 -14.77
N LEU A 59 -10.92 0.03 -13.57
CA LEU A 59 -11.02 1.08 -12.56
C LEU A 59 -10.03 2.21 -12.81
N ARG A 60 -10.39 3.39 -12.36
CA ARG A 60 -9.58 4.61 -12.44
C ARG A 60 -9.78 5.43 -11.16
N PHE A 61 -8.91 6.40 -10.95
CA PHE A 61 -9.23 7.52 -10.07
C PHE A 61 -10.40 8.34 -10.65
N ASP A 62 -11.10 9.10 -9.82
CA ASP A 62 -12.26 9.91 -10.23
C ASP A 62 -11.94 10.91 -11.34
N ASP A 63 -10.68 11.32 -11.47
CA ASP A 63 -10.17 12.19 -12.52
C ASP A 63 -9.82 11.46 -13.83
N GLY A 64 -10.04 10.15 -13.88
CA GLY A 64 -9.73 9.28 -15.02
C GLY A 64 -8.30 8.75 -15.05
N GLY A 65 -7.43 9.14 -14.13
CA GLY A 65 -6.05 8.68 -14.06
C GLY A 65 -5.93 7.21 -13.67
N HIS A 66 -4.94 6.52 -14.23
CA HIS A 66 -4.61 5.15 -13.87
C HIS A 66 -3.72 5.11 -12.63
N TYR A 67 -2.82 6.09 -12.53
CA TYR A 67 -1.87 6.16 -11.42
C TYR A 67 -1.65 7.58 -10.93
N ARG A 68 -1.17 7.64 -9.70
CA ARG A 68 -0.71 8.84 -9.00
C ARG A 68 0.66 8.58 -8.42
N ILE A 69 1.43 9.65 -8.19
CA ILE A 69 2.75 9.58 -7.55
C ILE A 69 2.60 9.79 -6.05
N GLU A 70 3.23 8.90 -5.27
CA GLU A 70 3.38 9.04 -3.83
C GLU A 70 4.86 9.05 -3.44
N ILE A 71 5.24 9.98 -2.56
CA ILE A 71 6.58 10.09 -1.99
C ILE A 71 6.48 10.06 -0.46
N SER A 72 7.25 9.18 0.18
CA SER A 72 7.35 9.12 1.64
C SER A 72 8.64 9.79 2.14
N GLY A 73 8.72 10.03 3.45
CA GLY A 73 9.90 10.65 4.08
C GLY A 73 9.94 12.16 3.89
N VAL A 74 8.77 12.80 3.98
CA VAL A 74 8.65 14.26 4.01
C VAL A 74 8.45 14.68 5.47
N GLU A 75 9.57 14.86 6.19
CA GLU A 75 9.59 14.86 7.64
C GLU A 75 9.45 16.26 8.26
N ARG A 76 9.68 17.32 7.49
CA ARG A 76 9.66 18.73 7.93
C ARG A 76 9.09 19.63 6.85
N LEU A 77 8.72 20.85 7.23
CA LEU A 77 8.22 21.87 6.31
C LEU A 77 9.25 22.15 5.21
N SER A 78 10.54 22.30 5.54
CA SER A 78 11.60 22.52 4.56
C SER A 78 11.75 21.36 3.55
N THR A 79 11.50 20.14 3.98
CA THR A 79 11.47 18.97 3.07
C THR A 79 10.29 19.04 2.09
N LEU A 80 9.13 19.51 2.54
CA LEU A 80 7.98 19.75 1.66
C LEU A 80 8.27 20.88 0.65
N GLU A 81 8.86 21.98 1.09
CA GLU A 81 9.30 23.07 0.23
C GLU A 81 10.29 22.58 -0.85
N ALA A 82 11.27 21.75 -0.44
CA ALA A 82 12.23 21.17 -1.36
C ALA A 82 11.58 20.23 -2.40
N LEU A 83 10.55 19.47 -1.98
CA LEU A 83 9.74 18.62 -2.87
C LEU A 83 9.00 19.47 -3.89
N LEU A 84 8.35 20.56 -3.46
CA LEU A 84 7.59 21.47 -4.33
C LEU A 84 8.49 22.16 -5.35
N ASP A 85 9.64 22.68 -4.91
CA ASP A 85 10.63 23.31 -5.78
C ASP A 85 11.13 22.34 -6.87
N GLU A 86 11.48 21.11 -6.51
CA GLU A 86 11.95 20.12 -7.49
C GLU A 86 10.82 19.63 -8.40
N SER A 87 9.58 19.51 -7.87
CA SER A 87 8.40 19.15 -8.66
C SER A 87 8.11 20.18 -9.75
N ALA A 88 8.19 21.47 -9.42
CA ALA A 88 8.04 22.56 -10.37
C ALA A 88 9.14 22.54 -11.45
N LYS A 89 10.41 22.35 -11.06
CA LYS A 89 11.55 22.26 -11.99
C LYS A 89 11.40 21.11 -13.00
N ARG A 90 10.79 20.00 -12.60
CA ARG A 90 10.66 18.80 -13.44
C ARG A 90 9.30 18.66 -14.11
N ASN A 91 8.38 19.56 -13.83
CA ASN A 91 7.00 19.48 -14.30
C ASN A 91 6.34 18.12 -13.91
N VAL A 92 6.51 17.73 -12.66
CA VAL A 92 5.93 16.51 -12.09
C VAL A 92 5.05 16.90 -10.92
N HIS A 93 3.78 16.48 -10.93
CA HIS A 93 2.92 16.63 -9.75
C HIS A 93 3.05 15.40 -8.85
N VAL A 94 3.36 15.64 -7.57
CA VAL A 94 3.30 14.62 -6.50
C VAL A 94 1.93 14.71 -5.88
N HIS A 95 1.13 13.65 -6.03
CA HIS A 95 -0.29 13.67 -5.63
C HIS A 95 -0.47 13.42 -4.13
N ARG A 96 0.41 12.60 -3.56
CA ARG A 96 0.33 12.20 -2.16
C ARG A 96 1.73 12.08 -1.55
N ILE A 97 1.83 12.46 -0.30
CA ILE A 97 3.04 12.24 0.50
C ILE A 97 2.71 11.47 1.77
N VAL A 98 3.67 10.65 2.23
CA VAL A 98 3.65 10.10 3.59
C VAL A 98 4.65 10.89 4.42
N ALA A 99 4.14 11.58 5.42
CA ALA A 99 4.91 12.52 6.23
C ALA A 99 5.04 12.02 7.68
N PHE A 100 6.09 12.49 8.33
CA PHE A 100 6.36 12.22 9.75
C PHE A 100 6.61 10.73 10.03
N GLY A 101 7.45 10.10 9.23
CA GLY A 101 7.76 8.67 9.38
C GLY A 101 8.31 8.29 10.75
N GLY A 102 8.97 9.24 11.44
CA GLY A 102 9.40 9.11 12.83
C GLY A 102 8.29 9.30 13.87
N GLY A 103 7.11 9.79 13.45
CA GLY A 103 5.94 10.07 14.28
C GLY A 103 5.61 11.55 14.37
N ALA A 104 4.35 11.92 14.15
CA ALA A 104 3.86 13.30 14.22
C ALA A 104 4.01 13.92 15.62
N THR A 105 4.13 13.12 16.67
CA THR A 105 4.40 13.57 18.03
C THR A 105 5.74 14.31 18.20
N LEU A 106 6.65 14.19 17.24
CA LEU A 106 7.93 14.91 17.25
C LEU A 106 7.82 16.38 16.77
N LEU A 107 6.65 16.81 16.32
CA LEU A 107 6.39 18.17 15.88
C LEU A 107 5.35 18.83 16.81
N ASP A 108 5.48 20.14 17.01
CA ASP A 108 4.49 20.91 17.72
C ASP A 108 3.26 21.22 16.83
N ARG A 109 2.20 21.80 17.44
CA ARG A 109 0.95 22.12 16.70
C ARG A 109 1.17 23.17 15.61
N GLY A 110 2.06 24.14 15.86
CA GLY A 110 2.38 25.19 14.87
C GLY A 110 3.06 24.61 13.65
N GLU A 111 4.05 23.74 13.84
CA GLU A 111 4.75 23.04 12.77
C GLU A 111 3.79 22.15 11.96
N LEU A 112 2.93 21.38 12.61
CA LEU A 112 1.93 20.52 11.95
C LEU A 112 0.93 21.36 11.15
N THR A 113 0.41 22.44 11.71
CA THR A 113 -0.56 23.30 11.02
C THR A 113 0.07 23.99 9.80
N ALA A 114 1.28 24.54 9.94
CA ALA A 114 1.99 25.16 8.82
C ALA A 114 2.26 24.15 7.68
N PHE A 115 2.61 22.91 8.03
CA PHE A 115 2.79 21.84 7.06
C PHE A 115 1.47 21.49 6.33
N ALA A 116 0.37 21.33 7.08
CA ALA A 116 -0.95 21.02 6.52
C ALA A 116 -1.44 22.13 5.58
N ASP A 117 -1.23 23.39 5.96
CA ASP A 117 -1.60 24.55 5.13
C ASP A 117 -0.83 24.58 3.82
N LEU A 118 0.50 24.44 3.85
CA LEU A 118 1.32 24.42 2.64
C LEU A 118 0.96 23.25 1.73
N ALA A 119 0.75 22.07 2.28
CA ALA A 119 0.36 20.88 1.50
C ALA A 119 -1.01 21.09 0.81
N ARG A 120 -1.99 21.65 1.53
CA ARG A 120 -3.32 21.98 1.00
C ARG A 120 -3.25 23.01 -0.14
N GLU A 121 -2.50 24.09 0.06
CA GLU A 121 -2.27 25.12 -0.98
C GLU A 121 -1.62 24.53 -2.23
N SER A 122 -0.70 23.58 -2.02
CA SER A 122 0.02 22.88 -3.09
C SER A 122 -0.76 21.71 -3.71
N LYS A 123 -1.98 21.43 -3.23
CA LYS A 123 -2.87 20.36 -3.70
C LYS A 123 -2.24 18.97 -3.56
N ILE A 124 -1.55 18.74 -2.46
CA ILE A 124 -0.93 17.45 -2.12
C ILE A 124 -1.70 16.82 -0.97
N GLN A 125 -2.17 15.58 -1.15
CA GLN A 125 -2.73 14.80 -0.06
C GLN A 125 -1.60 14.36 0.89
N VAL A 126 -1.78 14.59 2.18
CA VAL A 126 -0.83 14.15 3.19
C VAL A 126 -1.39 12.94 3.93
N ILE A 127 -0.59 11.89 4.00
CA ILE A 127 -0.79 10.76 4.92
C ILE A 127 0.17 10.97 6.09
N ALA A 128 -0.36 11.47 7.20
CA ALA A 128 0.42 11.70 8.39
C ALA A 128 0.63 10.39 9.16
N VAL A 129 1.85 10.18 9.63
CA VAL A 129 2.20 9.02 10.45
C VAL A 129 2.14 9.39 11.91
N PRO A 130 1.23 8.82 12.70
CA PRO A 130 1.17 9.07 14.14
C PRO A 130 2.32 8.36 14.86
N GLY A 131 2.65 8.78 16.05
CA GLY A 131 3.54 8.08 16.98
C GLY A 131 2.78 7.63 18.24
N PRO A 132 3.35 6.69 18.99
CA PRO A 132 4.53 5.88 18.66
C PRO A 132 4.17 4.73 17.72
N ARG A 133 5.09 4.39 16.80
CA ARG A 133 4.87 3.31 15.83
C ARG A 133 5.17 1.92 16.39
N THR A 134 5.95 1.83 17.46
CA THR A 134 6.33 0.58 18.12
C THR A 134 6.05 0.65 19.60
N GLY A 135 5.61 -0.46 20.18
CA GLY A 135 5.42 -0.57 21.61
C GLY A 135 6.75 -0.48 22.36
N TRP A 136 7.02 0.66 22.95
CA TRP A 136 8.20 0.97 23.76
C TRP A 136 8.08 0.50 25.20
N ASP A 137 6.95 -0.03 25.55
CA ASP A 137 6.58 -0.53 26.90
C ASP A 137 6.85 -2.03 27.12
N THR A 138 7.02 -2.84 26.05
CA THR A 138 6.98 -4.31 26.14
C THR A 138 8.19 -5.04 25.58
N GLY A 139 9.10 -4.37 25.09
CA GLY A 139 10.45 -4.60 24.89
C GLY A 139 10.92 -5.76 24.02
N ARG A 140 11.30 -6.86 24.64
CA ARG A 140 12.29 -7.79 24.06
C ARG A 140 11.82 -8.61 22.87
N GLN A 141 10.53 -8.92 22.76
CA GLN A 141 10.03 -9.70 21.63
C GLN A 141 10.19 -8.96 20.30
N ALA A 142 9.94 -7.64 20.32
CA ALA A 142 10.10 -6.80 19.12
C ALA A 142 11.57 -6.67 18.65
N LEU A 143 12.52 -6.95 19.54
CA LEU A 143 13.97 -6.90 19.26
C LEU A 143 14.52 -8.25 18.75
N SER A 144 13.74 -9.33 18.77
CA SER A 144 14.14 -10.61 18.20
C SER A 144 13.81 -10.70 16.72
N SER A 145 14.57 -11.53 15.98
CA SER A 145 14.34 -11.74 14.54
C SER A 145 12.94 -12.27 14.25
N GLU A 146 12.45 -13.21 15.06
CA GLU A 146 11.14 -13.81 14.94
C GLU A 146 10.03 -12.90 15.42
N GLY A 147 10.29 -12.12 16.47
CA GLY A 147 9.33 -11.20 17.06
C GLY A 147 9.17 -9.88 16.28
N THR A 148 10.08 -9.57 15.37
CA THR A 148 10.04 -8.32 14.58
C THR A 148 8.74 -8.20 13.79
N THR A 149 8.22 -9.31 13.25
CA THR A 149 6.95 -9.33 12.51
C THR A 149 5.74 -8.96 13.37
N ALA A 150 5.76 -9.34 14.66
CA ALA A 150 4.71 -9.00 15.62
C ALA A 150 4.98 -7.67 16.36
N GLY A 151 6.19 -7.15 16.28
CA GLY A 151 6.64 -5.99 17.05
C GLY A 151 5.96 -4.66 16.69
N ARG A 152 5.35 -4.59 15.51
CA ARG A 152 4.67 -3.38 15.02
C ARG A 152 3.18 -3.34 15.37
N ARG A 153 2.63 -4.35 16.04
CA ARG A 153 1.24 -4.35 16.49
C ARG A 153 1.03 -3.41 17.68
N VAL A 154 -0.12 -2.77 17.71
CA VAL A 154 -0.51 -1.92 18.85
C VAL A 154 -0.84 -2.82 20.02
N ARG A 155 -0.18 -2.58 21.17
CA ARG A 155 -0.25 -3.47 22.33
C ARG A 155 -1.05 -2.85 23.46
N GLY A 156 -2.09 -3.55 23.87
CA GLY A 156 -2.93 -3.14 25.01
C GLY A 156 -3.73 -1.87 24.74
N VAL A 157 -4.59 -1.54 25.67
CA VAL A 157 -5.54 -0.42 25.53
C VAL A 157 -4.87 0.94 25.72
N ASP A 158 -3.85 1.04 26.57
CA ASP A 158 -3.18 2.32 26.81
C ASP A 158 -2.45 2.82 25.55
N ASN A 159 -1.74 1.93 24.86
CA ASN A 159 -1.11 2.29 23.57
C ASN A 159 -2.13 2.59 22.49
N MET A 160 -3.27 1.88 22.44
CA MET A 160 -4.38 2.24 21.54
C MET A 160 -4.88 3.66 21.83
N ARG A 161 -5.08 4.01 23.11
CA ARG A 161 -5.54 5.35 23.52
C ARG A 161 -4.54 6.42 23.09
N PHE A 162 -3.25 6.27 23.40
CA PHE A 162 -2.23 7.24 23.00
C PHE A 162 -2.16 7.43 21.48
N LEU A 163 -2.29 6.33 20.74
CA LEU A 163 -2.30 6.39 19.28
C LEU A 163 -3.55 7.11 18.75
N ILE A 164 -4.72 6.86 19.34
CA ILE A 164 -5.97 7.54 18.97
C ILE A 164 -5.87 9.02 19.31
N ASP A 165 -5.36 9.39 20.50
CA ASP A 165 -5.13 10.79 20.88
C ASP A 165 -4.23 11.51 19.87
N ASP A 166 -3.21 10.84 19.32
CA ASP A 166 -2.35 11.43 18.30
C ASP A 166 -3.06 11.57 16.94
N TYR A 167 -3.92 10.62 16.55
CA TYR A 167 -4.78 10.79 15.37
C TYR A 167 -5.71 11.99 15.51
N LEU A 168 -6.36 12.16 16.68
CA LEU A 168 -7.23 13.31 16.93
C LEU A 168 -6.44 14.63 16.82
N ARG A 169 -5.25 14.68 17.39
CA ARG A 169 -4.36 15.83 17.28
C ARG A 169 -3.98 16.15 15.84
N ILE A 170 -3.69 15.11 15.02
CA ILE A 170 -3.39 15.26 13.58
C ILE A 170 -4.60 15.86 12.85
N PHE A 171 -5.80 15.34 13.08
CA PHE A 171 -7.03 15.89 12.47
C PHE A 171 -7.30 17.33 12.89
N GLU A 172 -7.10 17.66 14.16
CA GLU A 172 -7.22 19.04 14.68
C GLU A 172 -6.24 20.02 14.02
N CYS A 173 -5.04 19.55 13.63
CA CYS A 173 -4.06 20.34 12.88
C CYS A 173 -4.37 20.49 11.38
N GLY A 174 -5.51 19.95 10.90
CA GLY A 174 -5.99 20.14 9.53
C GLY A 174 -5.69 19.02 8.56
N PHE A 175 -5.00 17.94 8.98
CA PHE A 175 -4.81 16.76 8.13
C PHE A 175 -6.10 15.97 8.01
N ARG A 176 -6.20 15.17 6.92
CA ARG A 176 -7.29 14.20 6.72
C ARG A 176 -6.77 12.80 6.46
N GLY A 177 -5.61 12.64 5.87
CA GLY A 177 -4.99 11.34 5.62
C GLY A 177 -4.10 10.89 6.78
N VAL A 178 -4.26 9.62 7.19
CA VAL A 178 -3.44 8.99 8.23
C VAL A 178 -3.00 7.60 7.82
N LEU A 179 -1.80 7.19 8.30
CA LEU A 179 -1.27 5.85 8.10
C LEU A 179 -1.76 4.93 9.23
N VAL A 180 -2.31 3.77 8.86
CA VAL A 180 -2.76 2.74 9.79
C VAL A 180 -2.02 1.43 9.50
N TRP A 181 -1.53 0.74 10.53
CA TRP A 181 -0.79 -0.54 10.38
C TRP A 181 -1.30 -1.65 11.30
N ASP A 182 -2.46 -1.45 11.90
CA ASP A 182 -3.13 -2.41 12.78
C ASP A 182 -4.62 -2.45 12.43
N GLU A 183 -5.15 -3.63 12.17
CA GLU A 183 -6.53 -3.82 11.71
C GLU A 183 -7.55 -3.48 12.81
N GLY A 184 -7.19 -3.70 14.08
CA GLY A 184 -8.02 -3.30 15.22
C GLY A 184 -8.16 -1.79 15.28
N ILE A 185 -7.07 -1.05 15.08
CA ILE A 185 -7.07 0.41 15.00
C ILE A 185 -7.87 0.89 13.78
N LEU A 186 -7.70 0.25 12.61
CA LEU A 186 -8.48 0.59 11.41
C LEU A 186 -9.98 0.49 11.68
N ASN A 187 -10.42 -0.61 12.29
CA ASN A 187 -11.83 -0.82 12.63
C ASN A 187 -12.35 0.24 13.63
N VAL A 188 -11.57 0.59 14.64
CA VAL A 188 -11.93 1.62 15.62
C VAL A 188 -12.06 2.98 14.94
N LEU A 189 -11.10 3.37 14.12
CA LEU A 189 -11.11 4.65 13.39
C LEU A 189 -12.27 4.72 12.40
N ASN A 190 -12.56 3.64 11.67
CA ASN A 190 -13.69 3.61 10.74
C ASN A 190 -15.04 3.69 11.47
N THR A 191 -15.15 3.07 12.63
CA THR A 191 -16.33 3.21 13.48
C THR A 191 -16.49 4.65 13.96
N ALA A 192 -15.42 5.29 14.41
CA ALA A 192 -15.41 6.68 14.84
C ALA A 192 -15.74 7.65 13.68
N ARG A 193 -15.22 7.39 12.46
CA ARG A 193 -15.56 8.14 11.25
C ARG A 193 -17.06 8.05 10.93
N THR A 194 -17.61 6.84 10.99
CA THR A 194 -19.05 6.61 10.74
C THR A 194 -19.94 7.25 11.81
N ALA A 195 -19.47 7.30 13.05
CA ALA A 195 -20.19 7.95 14.16
C ALA A 195 -20.08 9.48 14.17
N GLY A 196 -19.17 10.06 13.37
CA GLY A 196 -18.89 11.50 13.36
C GLY A 196 -17.97 11.97 14.49
N ASP A 197 -17.29 11.05 15.18
CA ASP A 197 -16.33 11.37 16.25
C ASP A 197 -15.00 11.90 15.69
N ILE A 198 -14.72 11.60 14.42
CA ILE A 198 -13.60 12.14 13.65
C ILE A 198 -14.13 12.65 12.28
N PRO A 199 -13.34 13.43 11.52
CA PRO A 199 -13.79 13.96 10.22
C PRO A 199 -14.32 12.88 9.28
N GLU A 200 -15.47 13.11 8.66
CA GLU A 200 -16.09 12.18 7.68
C GLU A 200 -15.21 12.00 6.44
N ASP A 201 -14.42 13.01 6.08
CA ASP A 201 -13.46 13.03 4.99
C ASP A 201 -12.07 12.48 5.38
N ALA A 202 -11.95 11.86 6.57
CA ALA A 202 -10.72 11.19 6.97
C ALA A 202 -10.38 10.03 6.03
N VAL A 203 -9.10 9.92 5.64
CA VAL A 203 -8.58 8.91 4.71
C VAL A 203 -7.63 7.97 5.45
N PHE A 204 -7.91 6.68 5.41
CA PHE A 204 -7.11 5.64 6.04
C PHE A 204 -6.28 4.89 5.01
N LYS A 205 -4.98 5.20 4.95
CA LYS A 205 -4.01 4.43 4.19
C LYS A 205 -3.48 3.28 5.03
N VAL A 206 -3.67 2.05 4.57
CA VAL A 206 -3.13 0.89 5.27
C VAL A 206 -1.69 0.61 4.84
N SER A 207 -0.81 0.50 5.84
CA SER A 207 0.63 0.32 5.66
C SER A 207 0.98 -1.09 5.17
N VAL A 208 2.08 -1.21 4.44
CA VAL A 208 2.74 -2.49 4.11
C VAL A 208 3.08 -3.33 5.36
N TYR A 209 3.25 -2.70 6.50
CA TYR A 209 3.55 -3.39 7.76
C TYR A 209 2.40 -4.25 8.31
N THR A 210 1.21 -4.18 7.73
CA THR A 210 0.16 -5.18 7.96
C THR A 210 0.49 -6.53 7.34
N GLY A 211 1.39 -6.58 6.33
CA GLY A 211 1.89 -7.81 5.71
C GLY A 211 0.93 -8.50 4.75
N TYR A 212 -0.12 -7.83 4.27
CA TYR A 212 -1.09 -8.43 3.37
C TYR A 212 -0.57 -8.54 1.94
N ALA A 213 -0.80 -9.74 1.33
CA ALA A 213 -0.20 -10.11 0.06
C ALA A 213 -1.16 -10.83 -0.91
N ASN A 214 -2.46 -10.95 -0.56
CA ASN A 214 -3.40 -11.75 -1.33
C ASN A 214 -4.80 -11.09 -1.40
N PRO A 215 -5.64 -11.51 -2.35
CA PRO A 215 -6.97 -10.92 -2.57
C PRO A 215 -7.87 -10.92 -1.33
N ALA A 216 -7.86 -12.00 -0.53
CA ALA A 216 -8.72 -12.13 0.63
C ALA A 216 -8.34 -11.13 1.74
N GLY A 217 -7.03 -11.00 2.01
CA GLY A 217 -6.52 -10.06 3.00
C GLY A 217 -6.77 -8.61 2.62
N ILE A 218 -6.54 -8.22 1.35
CA ILE A 218 -6.80 -6.85 0.90
C ILE A 218 -8.31 -6.52 0.93
N LYS A 219 -9.16 -7.48 0.52
CA LYS A 219 -10.62 -7.34 0.61
C LYS A 219 -11.11 -7.18 2.06
N LEU A 220 -10.48 -7.89 3.00
CA LEU A 220 -10.77 -7.70 4.43
C LEU A 220 -10.47 -6.26 4.88
N LEU A 221 -9.30 -5.72 4.51
CA LEU A 221 -8.93 -4.35 4.87
C LEU A 221 -9.87 -3.31 4.25
N GLU A 222 -10.29 -3.49 2.99
CA GLU A 222 -11.31 -2.65 2.36
C GLU A 222 -12.63 -2.70 3.16
N GLY A 223 -13.08 -3.90 3.56
CA GLY A 223 -14.28 -4.08 4.37
C GLY A 223 -14.19 -3.47 5.78
N LEU A 224 -12.97 -3.31 6.32
CA LEU A 224 -12.73 -2.62 7.59
C LEU A 224 -12.63 -1.09 7.43
N GLY A 225 -12.76 -0.56 6.22
CA GLY A 225 -12.79 0.87 5.94
C GLY A 225 -11.48 1.49 5.47
N ALA A 226 -10.54 0.69 4.96
CA ALA A 226 -9.36 1.21 4.30
C ALA A 226 -9.72 1.99 3.02
N ASP A 227 -9.11 3.15 2.81
CA ASP A 227 -9.28 3.97 1.60
C ASP A 227 -8.15 3.74 0.59
N SER A 228 -7.02 3.21 1.00
CA SER A 228 -6.00 2.60 0.14
C SER A 228 -5.15 1.60 0.91
N VAL A 229 -4.55 0.64 0.22
CA VAL A 229 -3.73 -0.41 0.85
C VAL A 229 -2.40 -0.53 0.14
N ASN A 230 -1.32 -0.59 0.94
CA ASN A 230 0.00 -0.94 0.45
C ASN A 230 0.26 -2.44 0.70
N PRO A 231 0.08 -3.30 -0.31
CA PRO A 231 0.44 -4.70 -0.19
C PRO A 231 1.96 -4.88 -0.04
N VAL A 232 2.42 -6.08 0.26
CA VAL A 232 3.87 -6.36 0.27
C VAL A 232 4.50 -6.00 -1.07
N GLY A 233 5.76 -5.54 -1.03
CA GLY A 233 6.36 -4.79 -2.15
C GLY A 233 6.73 -5.59 -3.39
N ASP A 234 6.96 -6.89 -3.25
CA ASP A 234 7.53 -7.78 -4.26
C ASP A 234 6.50 -8.60 -5.07
N LEU A 235 5.20 -8.26 -4.96
CA LEU A 235 4.16 -8.94 -5.70
C LEU A 235 4.31 -8.75 -7.21
N GLY A 236 4.25 -9.87 -7.96
CA GLY A 236 4.25 -9.87 -9.41
C GLY A 236 2.96 -9.31 -10.03
N ARG A 237 3.02 -8.95 -11.32
CA ARG A 237 1.85 -8.41 -12.06
C ARG A 237 0.61 -9.32 -12.02
N PRO A 238 0.72 -10.66 -12.18
CA PRO A 238 -0.44 -11.55 -12.07
C PRO A 238 -1.11 -11.51 -10.69
N MET A 239 -0.31 -11.44 -9.60
CA MET A 239 -0.83 -11.31 -8.22
C MET A 239 -1.52 -9.96 -8.02
N LEU A 240 -0.93 -8.87 -8.49
CA LEU A 240 -1.55 -7.53 -8.41
C LEU A 240 -2.85 -7.45 -9.20
N ALA A 241 -2.92 -8.07 -10.38
CA ALA A 241 -4.15 -8.15 -11.18
C ALA A 241 -5.24 -8.97 -10.45
N ALA A 242 -4.88 -10.08 -9.82
CA ALA A 242 -5.79 -10.89 -9.02
C ALA A 242 -6.31 -10.12 -7.78
N ILE A 243 -5.45 -9.39 -7.08
CA ILE A 243 -5.86 -8.49 -5.99
C ILE A 243 -6.83 -7.44 -6.53
N ARG A 244 -6.47 -6.77 -7.63
CA ARG A 244 -7.31 -5.73 -8.23
C ARG A 244 -8.73 -6.21 -8.57
N SER A 245 -8.88 -7.43 -9.05
CA SER A 245 -10.19 -8.01 -9.37
C SER A 245 -11.12 -8.18 -8.16
N SER A 246 -10.59 -8.11 -6.94
CA SER A 246 -11.32 -8.39 -5.69
C SER A 246 -11.68 -7.15 -4.89
N VAL A 247 -11.10 -5.98 -5.20
CA VAL A 247 -11.26 -4.74 -4.42
C VAL A 247 -11.45 -3.53 -5.33
N GLN A 248 -11.97 -2.42 -4.79
CA GLN A 248 -12.22 -1.18 -5.53
C GLN A 248 -11.22 -0.08 -5.17
N ILE A 249 -10.73 -0.07 -3.92
CA ILE A 249 -9.83 0.96 -3.40
C ILE A 249 -8.48 0.98 -4.13
N PRO A 250 -7.80 2.11 -4.21
CA PRO A 250 -6.44 2.20 -4.77
C PRO A 250 -5.45 1.25 -4.10
N LEU A 251 -4.54 0.70 -4.90
CA LEU A 251 -3.38 -0.05 -4.41
C LEU A 251 -2.15 0.85 -4.38
N ASP A 252 -1.40 0.81 -3.30
CA ASP A 252 -0.15 1.56 -3.15
C ASP A 252 1.01 0.63 -3.48
N VAL A 253 1.60 0.76 -4.67
CA VAL A 253 2.61 -0.17 -5.19
C VAL A 253 3.96 0.52 -5.26
N TRP A 254 5.00 -0.10 -4.71
CA TRP A 254 6.34 0.43 -4.86
C TRP A 254 6.86 0.28 -6.28
N ALA A 255 7.25 1.41 -6.86
CA ALA A 255 8.08 1.46 -8.07
C ALA A 255 9.57 1.37 -7.72
N MET A 256 9.96 1.91 -6.56
CA MET A 256 11.29 1.80 -5.99
C MET A 256 11.20 1.65 -4.47
N THR A 257 12.05 0.78 -3.89
CA THR A 257 12.20 0.64 -2.44
C THR A 257 13.62 0.99 -2.01
N PHE A 258 13.78 1.34 -0.74
CA PHE A 258 15.09 1.54 -0.13
C PHE A 258 15.85 0.21 0.07
N GLU A 259 17.18 0.29 0.18
CA GLU A 259 18.09 -0.87 0.19
C GLU A 259 17.76 -1.88 1.30
N SER A 260 17.50 -1.42 2.53
CA SER A 260 17.15 -2.32 3.63
C SER A 260 15.79 -3.01 3.48
N PHE A 261 14.99 -2.61 2.50
CA PHE A 261 13.71 -3.24 2.13
C PHE A 261 13.78 -3.93 0.75
N GLY A 262 14.99 -4.36 0.38
CA GLY A 262 15.26 -5.12 -0.85
C GLY A 262 15.75 -4.31 -2.04
N GLY A 263 15.83 -2.98 -1.97
CA GLY A 263 16.41 -2.14 -3.04
C GLY A 263 15.77 -2.29 -4.43
N MET A 264 14.49 -2.61 -4.48
CA MET A 264 13.79 -2.98 -5.71
C MET A 264 13.59 -1.77 -6.62
N ASN A 265 13.80 -1.95 -7.92
CA ASN A 265 13.52 -0.96 -8.96
C ASN A 265 12.64 -1.58 -10.05
N ARG A 266 11.39 -1.11 -10.14
CA ARG A 266 10.36 -1.59 -11.06
C ARG A 266 9.87 -0.52 -12.03
N LEU A 267 10.68 0.50 -12.31
CA LEU A 267 10.28 1.62 -13.17
C LEU A 267 9.87 1.16 -14.57
N TRP A 268 10.55 0.16 -15.14
CA TRP A 268 10.18 -0.42 -16.44
C TRP A 268 8.86 -1.20 -16.42
N GLU A 269 8.45 -1.71 -15.27
CA GLU A 269 7.18 -2.43 -15.12
C GLU A 269 6.00 -1.50 -14.81
N ALA A 270 6.26 -0.24 -14.48
CA ALA A 270 5.25 0.68 -13.96
C ALA A 270 4.05 0.84 -14.91
N GLY A 271 4.27 0.91 -16.21
CA GLY A 271 3.19 1.00 -17.19
C GLY A 271 2.27 -0.22 -17.17
N ASP A 272 2.84 -1.42 -17.15
CA ASP A 272 2.06 -2.66 -17.05
C ASP A 272 1.34 -2.80 -15.71
N ILE A 273 2.02 -2.45 -14.62
CA ILE A 273 1.39 -2.45 -13.28
C ILE A 273 0.20 -1.49 -13.25
N ALA A 274 0.38 -0.27 -13.74
CA ALA A 274 -0.72 0.69 -13.79
C ALA A 274 -1.89 0.19 -14.66
N ARG A 275 -1.59 -0.52 -15.76
CA ARG A 275 -2.62 -1.09 -16.63
C ARG A 275 -3.46 -2.16 -15.91
N VAL A 276 -2.83 -3.08 -15.17
CA VAL A 276 -3.53 -4.23 -14.57
C VAL A 276 -4.07 -3.95 -13.18
N ALA A 277 -3.48 -3.00 -12.43
CA ALA A 277 -3.78 -2.74 -11.03
C ALA A 277 -4.42 -1.36 -10.75
N ALA A 278 -4.68 -0.53 -11.79
CA ALA A 278 -5.30 0.79 -11.58
C ALA A 278 -6.61 0.71 -10.77
N PRO A 279 -6.92 1.72 -9.93
CA PRO A 279 -6.10 2.89 -9.61
C PRO A 279 -4.91 2.55 -8.69
N VAL A 280 -3.73 3.10 -8.99
CA VAL A 280 -2.47 2.81 -8.28
C VAL A 280 -1.81 4.10 -7.80
N TYR A 281 -1.35 4.12 -6.56
CA TYR A 281 -0.31 5.06 -6.14
C TYR A 281 1.05 4.40 -6.31
N PHE A 282 1.91 4.96 -7.15
CA PHE A 282 3.30 4.53 -7.23
C PHE A 282 4.11 5.20 -6.14
N LYS A 283 4.67 4.36 -5.27
CA LYS A 283 5.60 4.79 -4.22
C LYS A 283 7.01 4.82 -4.78
N VAL A 284 7.67 5.97 -4.66
CA VAL A 284 9.04 6.18 -5.13
C VAL A 284 9.92 6.49 -3.92
N GLU A 285 10.60 5.45 -3.41
CA GLU A 285 11.34 5.50 -2.16
C GLU A 285 12.77 4.94 -2.27
N PRO A 286 13.62 5.49 -3.15
CA PRO A 286 15.04 5.16 -3.11
C PRO A 286 15.66 5.70 -1.83
N GLY A 287 16.59 4.96 -1.24
CA GLY A 287 17.30 5.35 -0.03
C GLY A 287 18.04 4.19 0.59
N GLU A 288 18.75 4.44 1.69
CA GLU A 288 19.56 3.44 2.37
C GLU A 288 18.69 2.52 3.23
N SER A 289 17.98 3.10 4.20
CA SER A 289 17.15 2.33 5.13
C SER A 289 16.03 3.17 5.72
N GLU A 290 15.00 2.49 6.25
CA GLU A 290 13.93 3.13 7.01
C GLU A 290 14.49 3.96 8.18
N GLY A 291 15.45 3.40 8.91
CA GLY A 291 16.08 4.06 10.06
C GLY A 291 16.85 5.31 9.71
N VAL A 292 17.34 5.43 8.47
CA VAL A 292 18.00 6.65 7.99
C VAL A 292 16.96 7.62 7.41
N MET A 293 16.05 7.13 6.57
CA MET A 293 15.11 7.99 5.84
C MET A 293 14.07 8.69 6.73
N TYR A 294 13.70 8.07 7.86
CA TYR A 294 12.70 8.59 8.79
C TYR A 294 13.28 8.99 10.14
N ASN A 295 14.59 9.20 10.18
CA ASN A 295 15.27 9.62 11.39
C ASN A 295 15.12 11.13 11.61
N ALA A 296 14.35 11.49 12.63
CA ALA A 296 14.08 12.87 12.98
C ALA A 296 15.31 13.68 13.44
N TRP A 297 16.41 13.00 13.77
CA TRP A 297 17.65 13.61 14.27
C TRP A 297 18.70 13.84 13.17
N ILE A 298 18.42 13.44 11.94
CA ILE A 298 19.25 13.72 10.78
C ILE A 298 19.05 15.17 10.35
N GLU A 299 20.14 15.79 9.89
CA GLU A 299 20.11 17.17 9.40
C GLU A 299 19.08 17.35 8.27
N PRO A 300 18.28 18.41 8.30
CA PRO A 300 17.22 18.66 7.31
C PRO A 300 17.68 18.58 5.86
N GLU A 301 18.89 19.05 5.56
CA GLU A 301 19.47 19.07 4.22
C GLU A 301 19.61 17.67 3.61
N PHE A 302 19.78 16.65 4.44
CA PHE A 302 19.79 15.26 3.96
C PHE A 302 18.41 14.88 3.41
N HIS A 303 17.34 15.15 4.15
CA HIS A 303 15.98 14.87 3.71
C HIS A 303 15.57 15.69 2.48
N GLU A 304 15.97 16.97 2.43
CA GLU A 304 15.73 17.84 1.28
C GLU A 304 16.42 17.31 0.01
N LYS A 305 17.67 16.87 0.13
CA LYS A 305 18.40 16.25 -0.97
C LYS A 305 17.74 14.93 -1.41
N LEU A 306 17.37 14.10 -0.46
CA LEU A 306 16.75 12.81 -0.74
C LEU A 306 15.39 12.98 -1.44
N VAL A 307 14.55 13.91 -1.00
CA VAL A 307 13.24 14.14 -1.61
C VAL A 307 13.36 14.65 -3.04
N ARG A 308 14.38 15.49 -3.35
CA ARG A 308 14.67 15.91 -4.73
C ARG A 308 15.02 14.74 -5.64
N HIS A 309 15.78 13.76 -5.11
CA HIS A 309 16.04 12.51 -5.85
C HIS A 309 14.75 11.70 -6.09
N LYS A 310 13.85 11.61 -5.12
CA LYS A 310 12.56 10.92 -5.27
C LYS A 310 11.70 11.57 -6.35
N VAL A 311 11.61 12.90 -6.38
CA VAL A 311 10.91 13.65 -7.45
C VAL A 311 11.56 13.39 -8.82
N ARG A 312 12.90 13.38 -8.90
CA ARG A 312 13.59 13.05 -10.15
C ARG A 312 13.22 11.65 -10.65
N HIS A 313 13.18 10.64 -9.77
CA HIS A 313 12.81 9.28 -10.17
C HIS A 313 11.33 9.18 -10.57
N SER A 314 10.47 10.01 -9.96
CA SER A 314 9.06 10.14 -10.38
C SER A 314 8.92 10.70 -11.81
N ALA A 315 9.78 11.64 -12.20
CA ALA A 315 9.84 12.12 -13.58
C ALA A 315 10.25 11.01 -14.56
N ILE A 316 11.27 10.21 -14.20
CA ILE A 316 11.70 9.05 -14.99
C ILE A 316 10.57 8.01 -15.08
N LEU A 317 9.85 7.73 -14.00
CA LEU A 317 8.70 6.84 -14.01
C LEU A 317 7.65 7.30 -15.03
N ASN A 318 7.27 8.58 -15.00
CA ASN A 318 6.30 9.14 -15.95
C ASN A 318 6.79 9.01 -17.41
N GLU A 319 8.07 9.28 -17.67
CA GLU A 319 8.68 9.12 -19.00
C GLU A 319 8.56 7.66 -19.48
N LEU A 320 8.94 6.69 -18.63
CA LEU A 320 8.90 5.27 -18.98
C LEU A 320 7.47 4.75 -19.16
N VAL A 321 6.52 5.15 -18.32
CA VAL A 321 5.11 4.78 -18.50
C VAL A 321 4.60 5.32 -19.84
N THR A 322 4.83 6.59 -20.13
CA THR A 322 4.36 7.22 -21.37
C THR A 322 4.97 6.54 -22.61
N SER A 323 6.23 6.11 -22.53
CA SER A 323 6.91 5.46 -23.65
C SER A 323 6.47 4.01 -23.87
N THR A 324 6.11 3.28 -22.79
CA THR A 324 5.81 1.84 -22.85
C THR A 324 4.31 1.53 -22.94
N GLN A 325 3.45 2.36 -22.34
CA GLN A 325 2.01 2.12 -22.22
C GLN A 325 1.20 3.39 -22.55
N LYS A 326 1.01 3.67 -23.84
CA LYS A 326 0.31 4.87 -24.32
C LYS A 326 -1.14 5.02 -23.85
N SER A 327 -1.77 3.92 -23.45
CA SER A 327 -3.15 3.91 -22.94
C SER A 327 -3.25 4.19 -21.44
N VAL A 328 -2.10 4.30 -20.75
CA VAL A 328 -2.02 4.56 -19.32
C VAL A 328 -1.67 6.02 -19.07
N GLY A 329 -2.49 6.73 -18.27
CA GLY A 329 -2.28 8.13 -17.93
C GLY A 329 -2.12 8.35 -16.44
N VAL A 330 -1.24 9.29 -16.09
CA VAL A 330 -1.14 9.85 -14.74
C VAL A 330 -2.37 10.74 -14.47
N SER A 331 -2.83 10.76 -13.22
CA SER A 331 -3.83 11.75 -12.78
C SER A 331 -3.35 13.17 -13.05
N PRO A 332 -4.22 14.08 -13.50
CA PRO A 332 -3.89 15.51 -13.57
C PRO A 332 -3.67 16.08 -12.17
N THR A 333 -3.07 17.27 -12.09
CA THR A 333 -3.00 18.01 -10.82
C THR A 333 -4.43 18.27 -10.30
N PRO A 334 -4.77 17.88 -9.07
CA PRO A 334 -6.11 18.05 -8.55
C PRO A 334 -6.55 19.51 -8.52
N THR A 335 -7.82 19.76 -8.76
CA THR A 335 -8.41 21.11 -8.59
C THR A 335 -8.65 21.41 -7.10
N ARG A 336 -8.92 20.37 -6.30
CA ARG A 336 -9.07 20.41 -4.84
C ARG A 336 -8.37 19.20 -4.23
N VAL A 337 -7.93 19.30 -2.98
CA VAL A 337 -7.48 18.16 -2.16
C VAL A 337 -8.63 17.80 -1.21
N SER A 338 -9.01 16.54 -1.22
CA SER A 338 -9.91 15.96 -0.22
C SER A 338 -9.13 15.57 1.03
#